data_6f99c9563f0b63864bcec8b31c306c8e
#
_entry.id   6f99c9563f0b63864bcec8b31c306c8e
#
_cell.length_a   1.000
_cell.length_b   1.000
_cell.length_c   1.000
_cell.angle_alpha   90.00
_cell.angle_beta   90.00
_cell.angle_gamma   90.00
#
_symmetry.space_group_name_H-M   'P 1'
#
loop_
_entity.id
_entity.type
_entity.pdbx_description
1 polymer ?
#
loop_
_entity_poly.entity_id
_entity_poly.type
_entity_poly.pdbx_seq_one_letter_code
_entity_poly.pdbx_strand_id
1 'polypeptide(L)'
;DDLGPDRPVALWAVGDLTLLASAPGQTVTLTGARAATSYGDYTAAELAHDLTRTGHSIVTGGAYGIDAAATRATLTTSGHAIVVLASGIDRPYPAGNIGLLHQVTEHGLVLTETPPSAAPTRSRFVARTRILAALSAATVIVEAGARSGAAHVAHTAHRLARTVGAVPGPITSTTSTGCHLLIQAGIARLITSANDLALTVDE
;
A
#
# COMPACT_ATOMS: atom_id res chain seq x y z
N ASP A 1 -1.66 -18.91 -0.45
CA ASP A 1 -2.37 -19.00 -1.76
C ASP A 1 -3.78 -18.38 -1.69
N ASP A 2 -3.89 -17.22 -1.04
CA ASP A 2 -5.18 -16.59 -0.70
C ASP A 2 -5.93 -16.05 -1.92
N LEU A 3 -5.23 -15.85 -3.05
CA LEU A 3 -5.83 -15.35 -4.28
C LEU A 3 -6.46 -16.44 -5.15
N GLY A 4 -6.21 -17.73 -4.86
CA GLY A 4 -6.76 -18.84 -5.63
C GLY A 4 -6.53 -18.68 -7.15
N PRO A 5 -7.59 -18.67 -7.98
CA PRO A 5 -7.47 -18.51 -9.42
C PRO A 5 -6.96 -17.12 -9.86
N ASP A 6 -7.08 -16.11 -9.00
CA ASP A 6 -6.61 -14.75 -9.27
C ASP A 6 -5.12 -14.55 -8.90
N ARG A 7 -4.40 -15.60 -8.51
CA ARG A 7 -2.97 -15.50 -8.22
C ARG A 7 -2.18 -15.07 -9.46
N PRO A 8 -1.11 -14.26 -9.31
CA PRO A 8 -0.23 -13.94 -10.44
C PRO A 8 0.46 -15.20 -10.95
N VAL A 9 0.56 -15.36 -12.27
CA VAL A 9 1.30 -16.46 -12.91
C VAL A 9 2.79 -16.31 -12.64
N ALA A 10 3.30 -15.07 -12.66
CA ALA A 10 4.68 -14.72 -12.43
C ALA A 10 4.76 -13.30 -11.86
N LEU A 11 5.82 -13.03 -11.09
CA LEU A 11 6.19 -11.70 -10.65
C LEU A 11 7.62 -11.39 -11.07
N TRP A 12 7.83 -10.24 -11.67
CA TRP A 12 9.15 -9.65 -11.87
C TRP A 12 9.50 -8.81 -10.66
N ALA A 13 10.72 -8.94 -10.17
CA ALA A 13 11.16 -8.26 -8.95
C ALA A 13 12.60 -7.75 -9.06
N VAL A 14 12.88 -6.63 -8.39
CA VAL A 14 14.22 -6.06 -8.20
C VAL A 14 14.36 -5.58 -6.76
N GLY A 15 15.43 -5.96 -6.09
CA GLY A 15 15.73 -5.67 -4.70
C GLY A 15 15.81 -6.93 -3.84
N ASP A 16 15.49 -6.81 -2.55
CA ASP A 16 15.59 -7.89 -1.57
C ASP A 16 14.39 -8.84 -1.64
N LEU A 17 14.57 -9.99 -2.27
CA LEU A 17 13.54 -11.03 -2.39
C LEU A 17 13.20 -11.70 -1.05
N THR A 18 14.04 -11.59 -0.03
CA THR A 18 13.76 -12.18 1.29
C THR A 18 12.53 -11.58 1.95
N LEU A 19 12.19 -10.34 1.57
CA LEU A 19 10.99 -9.64 2.04
C LEU A 19 9.68 -10.33 1.62
N LEU A 20 9.69 -11.16 0.58
CA LEU A 20 8.54 -11.98 0.19
C LEU A 20 8.37 -13.23 1.05
N ALA A 21 9.42 -13.64 1.73
CA ALA A 21 9.39 -14.79 2.66
C ALA A 21 8.94 -14.37 4.07
N SER A 22 8.84 -13.07 4.35
CA SER A 22 8.33 -12.56 5.62
C SER A 22 6.92 -13.09 5.86
N ALA A 23 6.63 -13.44 7.12
CA ALA A 23 5.32 -13.92 7.50
C ALA A 23 4.24 -12.88 7.08
N PRO A 24 3.06 -13.33 6.60
CA PRO A 24 1.98 -12.40 6.24
C PRO A 24 1.63 -11.39 7.34
N GLY A 25 1.89 -11.71 8.61
CA GLY A 25 1.72 -10.82 9.75
C GLY A 25 2.64 -9.60 9.78
N GLN A 26 3.76 -9.62 9.05
CA GLN A 26 4.81 -8.61 9.13
C GLN A 26 4.73 -7.53 8.07
N THR A 27 3.68 -7.48 7.26
CA THR A 27 3.54 -6.50 6.19
C THR A 27 2.22 -5.73 6.29
N VAL A 28 2.27 -4.42 6.03
CA VAL A 28 1.09 -3.53 6.04
C VAL A 28 1.05 -2.70 4.76
N THR A 29 -0.07 -2.76 4.05
CA THR A 29 -0.31 -1.87 2.92
C THR A 29 -0.77 -0.50 3.42
N LEU A 30 -0.02 0.56 3.11
CA LEU A 30 -0.44 1.95 3.25
C LEU A 30 -0.70 2.54 1.86
N THR A 31 -1.91 3.02 1.63
CA THR A 31 -2.29 3.59 0.32
C THR A 31 -3.38 4.64 0.45
N GLY A 32 -3.67 5.35 -0.65
CA GLY A 32 -4.69 6.38 -0.62
C GLY A 32 -4.72 7.30 -1.84
N ALA A 33 -5.10 8.55 -1.60
CA ALA A 33 -5.21 9.59 -2.61
C ALA A 33 -3.84 9.90 -3.26
N ARG A 34 -3.84 10.03 -4.60
CA ARG A 34 -2.66 10.50 -5.35
C ARG A 34 -2.39 11.99 -5.15
N ALA A 35 -3.46 12.77 -4.99
CA ALA A 35 -3.41 14.18 -4.59
C ALA A 35 -3.71 14.23 -3.08
N ALA A 36 -2.73 13.84 -2.28
CA ALA A 36 -2.83 13.88 -0.83
C ALA A 36 -2.85 15.34 -0.33
N THR A 37 -3.54 15.54 0.78
CA THR A 37 -3.43 16.80 1.52
C THR A 37 -2.20 16.75 2.44
N SER A 38 -1.80 17.90 3.01
CA SER A 38 -0.74 17.93 4.03
C SER A 38 -1.08 17.05 5.23
N TYR A 39 -2.37 16.94 5.59
CA TYR A 39 -2.83 16.01 6.62
C TYR A 39 -2.59 14.55 6.23
N GLY A 40 -2.94 14.19 4.99
CA GLY A 40 -2.74 12.83 4.48
C GLY A 40 -1.27 12.46 4.38
N ASP A 41 -0.43 13.36 3.85
CA ASP A 41 1.01 13.14 3.75
C ASP A 41 1.65 12.95 5.14
N TYR A 42 1.31 13.82 6.10
CA TYR A 42 1.78 13.70 7.49
C TYR A 42 1.32 12.39 8.14
N THR A 43 0.04 12.08 8.04
CA THR A 43 -0.53 10.87 8.66
C THR A 43 0.05 9.59 8.04
N ALA A 44 0.26 9.55 6.72
CA ALA A 44 0.89 8.42 6.06
C ALA A 44 2.34 8.22 6.52
N ALA A 45 3.08 9.32 6.71
CA ALA A 45 4.46 9.29 7.19
C ALA A 45 4.53 8.79 8.65
N GLU A 46 3.69 9.30 9.55
CA GLU A 46 3.64 8.87 10.96
C GLU A 46 3.27 7.39 11.08
N LEU A 47 2.22 6.94 10.38
CA LEU A 47 1.83 5.52 10.38
C LEU A 47 2.94 4.61 9.84
N ALA A 48 3.62 5.02 8.76
CA ALA A 48 4.73 4.25 8.20
C ALA A 48 5.91 4.19 9.17
N HIS A 49 6.23 5.30 9.84
CA HIS A 49 7.26 5.37 10.87
C HIS A 49 6.96 4.43 12.03
N ASP A 50 5.77 4.50 12.60
CA ASP A 50 5.38 3.69 13.75
C ASP A 50 5.36 2.19 13.43
N LEU A 51 4.79 1.81 12.28
CA LEU A 51 4.76 0.43 11.82
C LEU A 51 6.17 -0.10 11.55
N THR A 52 7.04 0.70 10.95
CA THR A 52 8.45 0.32 10.72
C THR A 52 9.18 0.08 12.04
N ARG A 53 8.98 0.93 13.04
CA ARG A 53 9.58 0.78 14.38
C ARG A 53 9.11 -0.48 15.12
N THR A 54 7.95 -1.00 14.79
CA THR A 54 7.42 -2.26 15.32
C THR A 54 7.73 -3.46 14.43
N GLY A 55 8.66 -3.32 13.48
CA GLY A 55 9.19 -4.43 12.67
C GLY A 55 8.36 -4.76 11.42
N HIS A 56 7.36 -3.93 11.06
CA HIS A 56 6.56 -4.18 9.87
C HIS A 56 7.19 -3.58 8.60
N SER A 57 7.15 -4.32 7.51
CA SER A 57 7.44 -3.80 6.17
C SER A 57 6.23 -3.10 5.58
N ILE A 58 6.45 -2.00 4.88
CA ILE A 58 5.37 -1.19 4.29
C ILE A 58 5.20 -1.53 2.81
N VAL A 59 3.99 -1.91 2.43
CA VAL A 59 3.61 -2.20 1.06
C VAL A 59 2.86 -1.01 0.46
N THR A 60 3.28 -0.55 -0.72
CA THR A 60 2.60 0.54 -1.45
C THR A 60 2.46 0.23 -2.93
N GLY A 61 1.65 1.03 -3.62
CA GLY A 61 1.57 0.96 -5.07
C GLY A 61 2.54 1.90 -5.81
N GLY A 62 3.41 2.62 -5.11
CA GLY A 62 4.38 3.54 -5.68
C GLY A 62 3.77 4.78 -6.35
N ALA A 63 2.50 5.08 -6.14
CA ALA A 63 1.81 6.24 -6.69
C ALA A 63 2.27 7.56 -6.03
N TYR A 64 1.84 8.69 -6.58
CA TYR A 64 1.98 9.99 -5.90
C TYR A 64 1.12 10.03 -4.62
N GLY A 65 1.33 11.05 -3.80
CA GLY A 65 0.57 11.30 -2.57
C GLY A 65 0.86 10.26 -1.49
N ILE A 66 -0.17 9.63 -0.94
CA ILE A 66 -0.08 8.74 0.23
C ILE A 66 0.97 7.64 0.05
N ASP A 67 0.99 6.95 -1.10
CA ASP A 67 1.97 5.88 -1.37
C ASP A 67 3.41 6.42 -1.29
N ALA A 68 3.67 7.57 -1.91
CA ALA A 68 4.99 8.18 -1.92
C ALA A 68 5.41 8.71 -0.54
N ALA A 69 4.48 9.27 0.23
CA ALA A 69 4.73 9.74 1.60
C ALA A 69 5.09 8.56 2.51
N ALA A 70 4.30 7.49 2.49
CA ALA A 70 4.56 6.27 3.25
C ALA A 70 5.91 5.63 2.86
N THR A 71 6.19 5.51 1.56
CA THR A 71 7.46 4.92 1.08
C THR A 71 8.67 5.74 1.55
N ARG A 72 8.64 7.08 1.44
CA ARG A 72 9.73 7.94 1.93
C ARG A 72 9.96 7.81 3.43
N ALA A 73 8.89 7.83 4.21
CA ALA A 73 8.97 7.68 5.65
C ALA A 73 9.57 6.34 6.06
N THR A 74 9.17 5.26 5.39
CA THR A 74 9.74 3.92 5.60
C THR A 74 11.25 3.90 5.37
N LEU A 75 11.71 4.45 4.25
CA LEU A 75 13.15 4.48 3.92
C LEU A 75 13.95 5.35 4.89
N THR A 76 13.39 6.48 5.35
CA THR A 76 14.06 7.35 6.32
C THR A 76 14.20 6.74 7.72
N THR A 77 13.37 5.78 8.06
CA THR A 77 13.45 4.97 9.30
C THR A 77 14.26 3.70 9.13
N SER A 78 15.01 3.55 8.02
CA SER A 78 15.74 2.33 7.69
C SER A 78 14.86 1.08 7.65
N GLY A 79 13.57 1.25 7.35
CA GLY A 79 12.62 0.17 7.21
C GLY A 79 12.56 -0.39 5.78
N HIS A 80 11.83 -1.48 5.63
CA HIS A 80 11.68 -2.14 4.34
C HIS A 80 10.40 -1.73 3.63
N ALA A 81 10.54 -1.15 2.44
CA ALA A 81 9.43 -0.82 1.57
C ALA A 81 9.28 -1.87 0.45
N ILE A 82 8.07 -2.35 0.24
CA ILE A 82 7.71 -3.21 -0.89
C ILE A 82 6.79 -2.41 -1.81
N VAL A 83 7.22 -2.19 -3.05
CA VAL A 83 6.41 -1.44 -4.01
C VAL A 83 5.91 -2.34 -5.12
N VAL A 84 4.58 -2.39 -5.31
CA VAL A 84 3.94 -3.15 -6.39
C VAL A 84 3.58 -2.20 -7.53
N LEU A 85 4.21 -2.37 -8.70
CA LEU A 85 3.95 -1.53 -9.87
C LEU A 85 2.79 -2.07 -10.72
N ALA A 86 2.19 -1.18 -11.54
CA ALA A 86 1.21 -1.51 -12.57
C ALA A 86 1.79 -1.39 -13.99
N SER A 87 3.11 -1.26 -14.10
CA SER A 87 3.89 -1.18 -15.34
C SER A 87 4.98 -2.25 -15.31
N GLY A 88 5.65 -2.47 -16.45
CA GLY A 88 6.82 -3.35 -16.49
C GLY A 88 7.90 -2.87 -15.52
N ILE A 89 8.69 -3.81 -15.00
CA ILE A 89 9.74 -3.54 -14.01
C ILE A 89 10.80 -2.55 -14.54
N ASP A 90 11.03 -2.55 -15.83
CA ASP A 90 11.93 -1.67 -16.59
C ASP A 90 11.29 -0.32 -16.98
N ARG A 91 10.02 -0.11 -16.66
CA ARG A 91 9.27 1.12 -16.94
C ARG A 91 8.59 1.66 -15.68
N PRO A 92 9.37 2.08 -14.66
CA PRO A 92 8.81 2.56 -13.40
C PRO A 92 7.88 3.76 -13.62
N TYR A 93 6.73 3.73 -12.98
CA TYR A 93 5.70 4.75 -13.06
C TYR A 93 5.13 5.04 -11.67
N PRO A 94 4.86 6.32 -11.32
CA PRO A 94 4.93 7.53 -12.13
C PRO A 94 6.37 8.08 -12.28
N ALA A 95 6.61 8.85 -13.34
CA ALA A 95 7.94 9.38 -13.67
C ALA A 95 8.58 10.21 -12.53
N GLY A 96 7.76 10.99 -11.80
CA GLY A 96 8.26 11.80 -10.68
C GLY A 96 8.71 10.98 -9.46
N ASN A 97 8.38 9.70 -9.39
CA ASN A 97 8.79 8.80 -8.30
C ASN A 97 9.97 7.89 -8.70
N ILE A 98 10.55 8.03 -9.89
CA ILE A 98 11.64 7.14 -10.35
C ILE A 98 12.81 7.12 -9.35
N GLY A 99 13.25 8.29 -8.86
CA GLY A 99 14.31 8.36 -7.85
C GLY A 99 13.95 7.65 -6.53
N LEU A 100 12.70 7.76 -6.09
CA LEU A 100 12.19 7.04 -4.91
C LEU A 100 12.16 5.53 -5.15
N LEU A 101 11.72 5.09 -6.33
CA LEU A 101 11.69 3.67 -6.69
C LEU A 101 13.10 3.07 -6.78
N HIS A 102 14.08 3.82 -7.26
CA HIS A 102 15.50 3.40 -7.21
C HIS A 102 15.97 3.18 -5.77
N GLN A 103 15.69 4.10 -4.85
CA GLN A 103 16.02 3.89 -3.43
C GLN A 103 15.34 2.63 -2.85
N VAL A 104 14.10 2.35 -3.26
CA VAL A 104 13.43 1.10 -2.86
C VAL A 104 14.15 -0.13 -3.40
N THR A 105 14.69 -0.11 -4.62
CA THR A 105 15.46 -1.25 -5.14
C THR A 105 16.75 -1.52 -4.41
N GLU A 106 17.30 -0.52 -3.72
CA GLU A 106 18.54 -0.61 -2.93
C GLU A 106 18.30 -1.12 -1.50
N HIS A 107 17.15 -0.76 -0.89
CA HIS A 107 16.85 -1.00 0.54
C HIS A 107 15.52 -1.74 0.79
N GLY A 108 14.88 -2.24 -0.22
CA GLY A 108 13.59 -2.90 -0.16
C GLY A 108 13.32 -3.74 -1.40
N LEU A 109 12.07 -3.74 -1.89
CA LEU A 109 11.67 -4.57 -3.02
C LEU A 109 10.69 -3.84 -3.93
N VAL A 110 10.97 -3.83 -5.23
CA VAL A 110 10.01 -3.43 -6.27
C VAL A 110 9.56 -4.67 -7.03
N LEU A 111 8.26 -4.86 -7.16
CA LEU A 111 7.71 -5.99 -7.89
C LEU A 111 6.52 -5.62 -8.77
N THR A 112 6.25 -6.46 -9.76
CA THR A 112 5.10 -6.30 -10.67
C THR A 112 4.71 -7.62 -11.31
N GLU A 113 3.41 -7.77 -11.60
CA GLU A 113 2.89 -8.85 -12.47
C GLU A 113 2.96 -8.47 -13.95
N THR A 114 3.19 -7.19 -14.26
CA THR A 114 3.19 -6.69 -15.63
C THR A 114 4.50 -7.04 -16.32
N PRO A 115 4.46 -7.65 -17.52
CA PRO A 115 5.68 -7.99 -18.26
C PRO A 115 6.59 -6.79 -18.52
N PRO A 116 7.92 -6.99 -18.68
CA PRO A 116 8.84 -5.94 -19.08
C PRO A 116 8.34 -5.20 -20.33
N SER A 117 8.74 -3.94 -20.45
CA SER A 117 8.38 -2.98 -21.50
C SER A 117 6.90 -2.59 -21.58
N ALA A 118 6.03 -3.15 -20.74
CA ALA A 118 4.61 -2.86 -20.76
C ALA A 118 4.27 -1.56 -20.03
N ALA A 119 3.53 -0.68 -20.71
CA ALA A 119 3.06 0.58 -20.14
C ALA A 119 1.95 0.37 -19.07
N PRO A 120 1.82 1.27 -18.10
CA PRO A 120 0.72 1.21 -17.15
C PRO A 120 -0.61 1.47 -17.86
N THR A 121 -1.67 0.74 -17.47
CA THR A 121 -3.03 0.93 -17.97
C THR A 121 -4.02 0.94 -16.81
N ARG A 122 -5.23 1.46 -17.05
CA ARG A 122 -6.28 1.45 -16.01
C ARG A 122 -6.58 0.03 -15.50
N SER A 123 -6.65 -0.94 -16.39
CA SER A 123 -6.89 -2.34 -16.02
C SER A 123 -5.76 -2.92 -15.16
N ARG A 124 -4.49 -2.60 -15.47
CA ARG A 124 -3.33 -3.03 -14.68
C ARG A 124 -3.32 -2.41 -13.28
N PHE A 125 -3.73 -1.14 -13.15
CA PHE A 125 -3.90 -0.53 -11.82
C PHE A 125 -4.97 -1.25 -10.99
N VAL A 126 -6.07 -1.68 -11.60
CA VAL A 126 -7.10 -2.46 -10.90
C VAL A 126 -6.58 -3.86 -10.56
N ALA A 127 -5.98 -4.57 -11.51
CA ALA A 127 -5.43 -5.91 -11.30
C ALA A 127 -4.40 -5.94 -10.15
N ARG A 128 -3.53 -4.95 -10.05
CA ARG A 128 -2.52 -4.83 -9.01
C ARG A 128 -3.11 -4.79 -7.59
N THR A 129 -4.33 -4.27 -7.41
CA THR A 129 -4.93 -4.09 -6.07
C THR A 129 -5.00 -5.38 -5.27
N ARG A 130 -5.19 -6.52 -5.96
CA ARG A 130 -5.24 -7.82 -5.29
C ARG A 130 -3.89 -8.27 -4.75
N ILE A 131 -2.81 -7.87 -5.42
CA ILE A 131 -1.45 -8.20 -4.97
C ILE A 131 -1.11 -7.38 -3.72
N LEU A 132 -1.44 -6.08 -3.69
CA LEU A 132 -1.29 -5.23 -2.51
C LEU A 132 -2.03 -5.83 -1.29
N ALA A 133 -3.29 -6.21 -1.50
CA ALA A 133 -4.12 -6.77 -0.44
C ALA A 133 -3.62 -8.14 0.05
N ALA A 134 -3.14 -8.99 -0.87
CA ALA A 134 -2.69 -10.35 -0.52
C ALA A 134 -1.32 -10.38 0.16
N LEU A 135 -0.44 -9.42 -0.15
CA LEU A 135 0.88 -9.32 0.46
C LEU A 135 0.83 -8.87 1.93
N SER A 136 -0.29 -8.32 2.41
CA SER A 136 -0.33 -7.63 3.70
C SER A 136 -1.34 -8.23 4.67
N ALA A 137 -0.98 -8.26 5.95
CA ALA A 137 -1.88 -8.61 7.05
C ALA A 137 -2.97 -7.56 7.24
N ALA A 138 -2.62 -6.30 7.02
CA ALA A 138 -3.55 -5.19 7.09
C ALA A 138 -3.38 -4.23 5.91
N THR A 139 -4.46 -3.56 5.56
CA THR A 139 -4.49 -2.48 4.58
C THR A 139 -5.05 -1.23 5.23
N VAL A 140 -4.32 -0.12 5.13
CA VAL A 140 -4.75 1.18 5.66
C VAL A 140 -4.99 2.15 4.51
N ILE A 141 -6.18 2.72 4.49
CA ILE A 141 -6.56 3.82 3.60
C ILE A 141 -6.44 5.12 4.37
N VAL A 142 -5.42 5.94 4.02
CA VAL A 142 -5.14 7.18 4.74
C VAL A 142 -6.04 8.32 4.27
N GLU A 143 -6.14 8.51 2.97
CA GLU A 143 -7.11 9.41 2.33
C GLU A 143 -7.67 8.77 1.08
N ALA A 144 -8.95 8.97 0.83
CA ALA A 144 -9.60 8.51 -0.40
C ALA A 144 -10.82 9.37 -0.74
N GLY A 145 -10.94 9.80 -1.97
CA GLY A 145 -12.20 10.32 -2.49
C GLY A 145 -13.22 9.20 -2.69
N ALA A 146 -14.50 9.52 -2.83
CA ALA A 146 -15.60 8.55 -2.94
C ALA A 146 -15.43 7.51 -4.07
N ARG A 147 -14.73 7.86 -5.15
CA ARG A 147 -14.47 6.99 -6.31
C ARG A 147 -12.98 6.66 -6.47
N SER A 148 -12.25 6.60 -5.36
CA SER A 148 -10.81 6.33 -5.35
C SER A 148 -10.48 4.88 -5.69
N GLY A 149 -9.38 4.68 -6.43
CA GLY A 149 -8.80 3.35 -6.64
C GLY A 149 -8.37 2.64 -5.34
N ALA A 150 -8.06 3.38 -4.28
CA ALA A 150 -7.71 2.83 -2.97
C ALA A 150 -8.87 2.02 -2.36
N ALA A 151 -10.12 2.37 -2.64
CA ALA A 151 -11.27 1.58 -2.20
C ALA A 151 -11.25 0.14 -2.74
N HIS A 152 -10.72 -0.08 -3.95
CA HIS A 152 -10.58 -1.45 -4.51
C HIS A 152 -9.60 -2.30 -3.69
N VAL A 153 -8.51 -1.70 -3.18
CA VAL A 153 -7.56 -2.42 -2.30
C VAL A 153 -8.26 -2.80 -1.00
N ALA A 154 -8.99 -1.85 -0.37
CA ALA A 154 -9.76 -2.09 0.86
C ALA A 154 -10.79 -3.21 0.70
N HIS A 155 -11.61 -3.18 -0.35
CA HIS A 155 -12.60 -4.22 -0.63
C HIS A 155 -11.94 -5.58 -0.87
N THR A 156 -10.79 -5.61 -1.55
CA THR A 156 -10.08 -6.87 -1.80
C THR A 156 -9.48 -7.42 -0.52
N ALA A 157 -8.84 -6.59 0.31
CA ALA A 157 -8.32 -6.99 1.61
C ALA A 157 -9.43 -7.53 2.53
N HIS A 158 -10.59 -6.86 2.57
CA HIS A 158 -11.75 -7.32 3.33
C HIS A 158 -12.25 -8.70 2.85
N ARG A 159 -12.34 -8.95 1.53
CA ARG A 159 -12.71 -10.27 0.98
C ARG A 159 -11.71 -11.37 1.32
N LEU A 160 -10.44 -11.01 1.48
CA LEU A 160 -9.37 -11.92 1.91
C LEU A 160 -9.33 -12.10 3.44
N ALA A 161 -10.34 -11.59 4.16
CA ALA A 161 -10.40 -11.59 5.63
C ALA A 161 -9.20 -10.92 6.30
N ARG A 162 -8.56 -9.94 5.61
CA ARG A 162 -7.48 -9.14 6.16
C ARG A 162 -8.04 -7.92 6.90
N THR A 163 -7.31 -7.45 7.90
CA THR A 163 -7.65 -6.21 8.60
C THR A 163 -7.65 -5.03 7.63
N VAL A 164 -8.72 -4.24 7.66
CA VAL A 164 -8.78 -2.97 6.91
C VAL A 164 -8.96 -1.82 7.89
N GLY A 165 -8.05 -0.86 7.85
CA GLY A 165 -8.13 0.40 8.58
C GLY A 165 -8.43 1.56 7.63
N ALA A 166 -9.15 2.56 8.12
CA ALA A 166 -9.33 3.82 7.41
C ALA A 166 -9.14 4.98 8.38
N VAL A 167 -8.34 5.95 7.96
CA VAL A 167 -8.08 7.14 8.78
C VAL A 167 -9.24 8.11 8.64
N PRO A 168 -9.81 8.60 9.75
CA PRO A 168 -10.86 9.62 9.70
C PRO A 168 -10.27 10.97 9.27
N GLY A 169 -11.11 11.80 8.69
CA GLY A 169 -10.74 13.17 8.34
C GLY A 169 -11.94 14.10 8.42
N PRO A 170 -11.77 15.40 8.11
CA PRO A 170 -12.88 16.34 8.16
C PRO A 170 -14.03 15.90 7.24
N ILE A 171 -15.27 15.96 7.73
CA ILE A 171 -16.47 15.61 6.96
C ILE A 171 -16.68 16.49 5.72
N THR A 172 -16.08 17.68 5.72
CA THR A 172 -16.09 18.64 4.62
C THR A 172 -15.01 18.38 3.57
N SER A 173 -14.07 17.47 3.84
CA SER A 173 -12.98 17.12 2.92
C SER A 173 -13.41 16.04 1.94
N THR A 174 -13.29 16.32 0.64
CA THR A 174 -13.56 15.36 -0.42
C THR A 174 -12.57 14.17 -0.40
N THR A 175 -11.37 14.37 0.12
CA THR A 175 -10.33 13.32 0.26
C THR A 175 -10.59 12.39 1.44
N SER A 176 -11.49 12.73 2.36
CA SER A 176 -11.88 11.86 3.48
C SER A 176 -13.13 11.04 3.20
N THR A 177 -13.90 11.41 2.16
CA THR A 177 -15.21 10.78 1.87
C THR A 177 -15.10 9.27 1.66
N GLY A 178 -14.08 8.80 0.95
CA GLY A 178 -13.88 7.36 0.70
C GLY A 178 -13.57 6.58 1.98
N CYS A 179 -12.77 7.15 2.89
CA CYS A 179 -12.50 6.55 4.20
C CYS A 179 -13.80 6.46 5.03
N HIS A 180 -14.60 7.53 5.07
CA HIS A 180 -15.88 7.53 5.77
C HIS A 180 -16.84 6.46 5.22
N LEU A 181 -16.94 6.33 3.89
CA LEU A 181 -17.80 5.30 3.26
C LEU A 181 -17.33 3.88 3.61
N LEU A 182 -16.03 3.62 3.65
CA LEU A 182 -15.49 2.31 4.04
C LEU A 182 -15.80 1.98 5.51
N ILE A 183 -15.70 2.96 6.40
CA ILE A 183 -16.04 2.81 7.82
C ILE A 183 -17.56 2.57 7.98
N GLN A 184 -18.39 3.39 7.36
CA GLN A 184 -19.86 3.26 7.42
C GLN A 184 -20.35 1.92 6.88
N ALA A 185 -19.69 1.38 5.86
CA ALA A 185 -20.02 0.08 5.27
C ALA A 185 -19.53 -1.12 6.10
N GLY A 186 -18.81 -0.90 7.21
CA GLY A 186 -18.20 -1.95 8.02
C GLY A 186 -17.06 -2.71 7.33
N ILE A 187 -16.50 -2.14 6.24
CA ILE A 187 -15.38 -2.72 5.50
C ILE A 187 -14.06 -2.39 6.20
N ALA A 188 -13.95 -1.18 6.75
CA ALA A 188 -12.79 -0.72 7.47
C ALA A 188 -13.16 -0.31 8.90
N ARG A 189 -12.25 -0.61 9.85
CA ARG A 189 -12.32 0.02 11.17
C ARG A 189 -11.71 1.43 11.10
N LEU A 190 -12.22 2.34 11.91
CA LEU A 190 -11.59 3.63 12.11
C LEU A 190 -10.28 3.41 12.86
N ILE A 191 -9.18 4.00 12.35
CA ILE A 191 -7.89 4.00 13.02
C ILE A 191 -7.35 5.41 13.18
N THR A 192 -6.67 5.64 14.30
CA THR A 192 -6.00 6.91 14.63
C THR A 192 -4.50 6.71 14.86
N SER A 193 -4.06 5.46 15.01
CA SER A 193 -2.68 5.07 15.25
C SER A 193 -2.39 3.67 14.68
N ALA A 194 -1.11 3.32 14.57
CA ALA A 194 -0.68 1.98 14.17
C ALA A 194 -1.19 0.88 15.14
N ASN A 195 -1.30 1.18 16.43
CA ASN A 195 -1.77 0.25 17.45
C ASN A 195 -3.22 -0.22 17.22
N ASP A 196 -4.04 0.61 16.56
CA ASP A 196 -5.44 0.27 16.28
C ASP A 196 -5.57 -0.90 15.29
N LEU A 197 -4.49 -1.27 14.58
CA LEU A 197 -4.48 -2.41 13.67
C LEU A 197 -4.42 -3.76 14.39
N ALA A 198 -4.01 -3.78 15.68
CA ALA A 198 -3.89 -4.98 16.51
C ALA A 198 -3.06 -6.10 15.82
N LEU A 199 -1.97 -5.72 15.17
CA LEU A 199 -1.04 -6.64 14.55
C LEU A 199 -0.07 -7.18 15.61
N THR A 200 0.16 -8.49 15.59
CA THR A 200 1.23 -9.13 16.36
C THR A 200 2.32 -9.53 15.38
N VAL A 201 3.57 -9.17 15.69
CA VAL A 201 4.74 -9.74 15.02
C VAL A 201 5.13 -10.95 15.86
N ASP A 202 5.03 -12.15 15.31
CA ASP A 202 5.56 -13.34 15.97
C ASP A 202 7.08 -13.19 16.10
N GLU A 203 7.59 -13.31 17.34
CA GLU A 203 9.02 -13.24 17.67
C GLU A 203 9.80 -14.44 17.11
#